data_97895c75d42563512f56564ab1a96bb6
#
_entry.id   97895c75d42563512f56564ab1a96bb6
#
_cell.length_a   1.000
_cell.length_b   1.000
_cell.length_c   1.000
_cell.angle_alpha   90.00
_cell.angle_beta   90.00
_cell.angle_gamma   90.00
#
_symmetry.space_group_name_H-M   'P 1'
#
loop_
_entity.id
_entity.type
_entity.pdbx_description
1 polymer ?
#
loop_
_entity_poly.entity_id
_entity_poly.type
_entity_poly.pdbx_seq_one_letter_code
_entity_poly.pdbx_strand_id
1 'polypeptide(L)'
;MMEKVSSTKPDKAITEAKGFCNSCRKKMPVSKSQYSICQSSVLSVVTSNQPRREKRALLCCVQYKNQKFELKGTKHDLNNMRDLLVKQFRFPTASMLILAEKEPYQAPTRKNIEDAFQWLMRDIQSGDSLVFYFSGHGLRQRSVYGDEIDGFDETICPVDFETNGMISDNYINKTIVNPLIQGVTLHAIIDSCHSGTVLDLPYVYNINTGKWDDNRSPSGESKDTSGGKAICFSACEDYQLAADTSAFSMNNKMTGAMTSTFIRAVEQAAVNKQKLTYQGILKHMHRSLKQVEKVGCFRAGLKRVFHRKILQDPLLSSSEEFDTDTEFKI
;
A
#
# COMPACT_ATOMS: atom_id res chain seq x y z
N MET A 1 34.43 75.01 30.23
CA MET A 1 33.47 73.98 30.60
C MET A 1 33.27 73.09 29.36
N MET A 2 33.95 71.99 29.34
CA MET A 2 33.84 71.01 28.28
C MET A 2 33.77 69.67 28.96
N GLU A 3 32.61 69.04 28.84
CA GLU A 3 32.39 67.69 29.31
C GLU A 3 32.83 66.67 28.25
N LYS A 4 33.59 65.70 28.72
CA LYS A 4 34.04 64.53 27.93
C LYS A 4 32.93 63.53 27.83
N VAL A 5 32.52 63.17 26.62
CA VAL A 5 31.63 62.00 26.35
C VAL A 5 32.53 60.80 26.08
N SER A 6 32.41 59.82 26.95
CA SER A 6 33.01 58.47 26.84
C SER A 6 32.22 57.60 25.89
N SER A 7 32.86 57.04 24.87
CA SER A 7 32.30 56.08 23.96
C SER A 7 32.49 54.63 24.48
N THR A 8 31.47 54.01 24.92
CA THR A 8 31.45 52.56 25.17
C THR A 8 30.84 51.83 23.96
N LYS A 9 31.59 50.88 23.39
CA LYS A 9 31.14 49.95 22.36
C LYS A 9 30.15 48.95 22.97
N PRO A 10 29.06 48.56 22.29
CA PRO A 10 28.21 47.47 22.76
C PRO A 10 28.80 46.13 22.32
N ASP A 11 28.92 45.22 23.28
CA ASP A 11 29.19 43.79 23.08
C ASP A 11 28.08 43.15 22.25
N LYS A 12 28.46 42.48 21.17
CA LYS A 12 27.56 41.64 20.40
C LYS A 12 27.33 40.33 21.15
N ALA A 13 26.23 40.26 21.85
CA ALA A 13 25.68 38.98 22.31
C ALA A 13 25.25 38.15 21.11
N ILE A 14 25.92 37.04 20.87
CA ILE A 14 25.52 36.02 19.91
C ILE A 14 24.34 35.30 20.51
N THR A 15 23.15 35.64 20.09
CA THR A 15 21.93 34.88 20.40
C THR A 15 21.95 33.59 19.59
N GLU A 16 22.20 32.45 20.25
CA GLU A 16 22.03 31.13 19.68
C GLU A 16 20.56 30.95 19.30
N ALA A 17 20.29 30.80 18.01
CA ALA A 17 18.98 30.47 17.50
C ALA A 17 18.67 29.03 17.87
N LYS A 18 17.71 28.83 18.78
CA LYS A 18 17.17 27.51 19.13
C LYS A 18 16.04 27.18 18.14
N GLY A 19 16.33 26.25 17.25
CA GLY A 19 15.30 25.73 16.33
C GLY A 19 14.33 24.79 17.07
N PHE A 20 13.05 24.95 16.80
CA PHE A 20 11.99 24.04 17.27
C PHE A 20 11.51 23.15 16.12
N CYS A 21 11.43 21.85 16.36
CA CYS A 21 10.74 20.96 15.44
C CYS A 21 9.23 20.99 15.75
N ASN A 22 8.42 21.50 14.84
CA ASN A 22 6.97 21.62 15.03
C ASN A 22 6.24 20.26 15.09
N SER A 23 6.87 19.18 14.64
CA SER A 23 6.24 17.85 14.58
C SER A 23 6.45 17.02 15.86
N CYS A 24 7.59 17.16 16.55
CA CYS A 24 7.88 16.35 17.74
C CYS A 24 7.99 17.15 19.05
N ARG A 25 7.83 18.48 19.03
CA ARG A 25 7.89 19.42 20.18
C ARG A 25 9.14 19.32 21.07
N LYS A 26 10.25 18.76 20.57
CA LYS A 26 11.52 18.69 21.31
C LYS A 26 12.48 19.78 20.89
N LYS A 27 13.13 20.43 21.86
CA LYS A 27 14.23 21.34 21.63
C LYS A 27 15.49 20.57 21.23
N MET A 28 16.07 20.89 20.07
CA MET A 28 17.29 20.28 19.58
C MET A 28 18.47 21.28 19.66
N PRO A 29 19.65 20.86 20.14
CA PRO A 29 20.83 21.66 20.02
C PRO A 29 21.35 21.65 18.59
N VAL A 30 21.68 22.82 18.06
CA VAL A 30 22.26 22.98 16.72
C VAL A 30 23.74 22.65 16.78
N SER A 31 24.16 21.42 16.58
CA SER A 31 25.53 21.07 16.23
C SER A 31 25.58 20.45 14.83
N LYS A 32 26.57 20.89 14.06
CA LYS A 32 26.69 20.69 12.60
C LYS A 32 27.02 19.25 12.13
N SER A 33 26.91 18.20 12.90
CA SER A 33 27.47 16.91 12.53
C SER A 33 26.68 15.65 12.82
N GLN A 34 25.40 15.71 13.07
CA GLN A 34 24.58 14.48 13.10
C GLN A 34 23.11 14.76 12.71
N TYR A 35 22.80 14.72 11.43
CA TYR A 35 21.43 14.59 10.98
C TYR A 35 20.98 13.13 11.12
N SER A 36 20.45 12.76 12.26
CA SER A 36 19.51 11.66 12.34
C SER A 36 18.27 12.04 11.53
N ILE A 37 18.04 11.37 10.43
CA ILE A 37 16.93 11.62 9.52
C ILE A 37 15.63 11.30 10.26
N CYS A 38 14.99 12.31 10.80
CA CYS A 38 13.60 12.22 11.22
C CYS A 38 12.74 12.16 9.96
N GLN A 39 12.04 11.06 9.69
CA GLN A 39 11.18 10.91 8.50
C GLN A 39 10.07 11.98 8.43
N SER A 40 9.76 12.66 9.52
CA SER A 40 8.82 13.80 9.54
C SER A 40 9.30 15.05 8.77
N SER A 41 10.59 15.13 8.39
CA SER A 41 11.13 16.27 7.63
C SER A 41 10.96 16.15 6.11
N VAL A 42 10.37 15.09 5.59
CA VAL A 42 10.14 14.92 4.14
C VAL A 42 8.99 15.80 3.62
N LEU A 43 8.22 16.42 4.53
CA LEU A 43 7.17 17.40 4.17
C LEU A 43 7.66 18.85 4.05
N SER A 44 8.94 19.13 4.31
CA SER A 44 9.51 20.45 4.04
C SER A 44 9.86 20.57 2.56
N VAL A 45 9.24 21.51 1.90
CA VAL A 45 9.49 21.96 0.51
C VAL A 45 10.99 22.06 0.26
N VAL A 46 11.59 21.02 -0.31
CA VAL A 46 12.88 21.10 -0.96
C VAL A 46 12.59 21.47 -2.41
N THR A 47 12.62 22.76 -2.70
CA THR A 47 12.85 23.24 -4.07
C THR A 47 14.27 22.88 -4.47
N SER A 48 14.53 21.61 -4.76
CA SER A 48 15.78 21.19 -5.35
C SER A 48 15.51 20.87 -6.83
N ASN A 49 16.35 21.41 -7.71
CA ASN A 49 16.51 20.99 -9.09
C ASN A 49 17.05 19.53 -9.19
N GLN A 50 16.60 18.63 -8.34
CA GLN A 50 16.93 17.22 -8.44
C GLN A 50 16.03 16.59 -9.49
N PRO A 51 16.58 15.72 -10.33
CA PRO A 51 15.75 14.98 -11.30
C PRO A 51 14.65 14.27 -10.54
N ARG A 52 13.43 14.41 -11.02
CA ARG A 52 12.24 13.82 -10.42
C ARG A 52 12.41 12.31 -10.30
N ARG A 53 11.90 11.76 -9.21
CA ARG A 53 11.91 10.32 -8.98
C ARG A 53 10.74 9.71 -9.73
N GLU A 54 11.03 8.90 -10.74
CA GLU A 54 10.03 8.20 -11.56
C GLU A 54 9.25 7.12 -10.81
N LYS A 55 9.70 6.71 -9.61
CA LYS A 55 9.11 5.62 -8.82
C LYS A 55 8.81 6.04 -7.40
N ARG A 56 7.56 5.86 -6.96
CA ARG A 56 7.13 6.07 -5.57
C ARG A 56 6.30 4.90 -5.07
N ALA A 57 6.48 4.52 -3.80
CA ALA A 57 5.71 3.46 -3.17
C ALA A 57 5.19 3.87 -1.80
N LEU A 58 3.90 3.64 -1.57
CA LEU A 58 3.26 3.68 -0.27
C LEU A 58 3.07 2.24 0.22
N LEU A 59 3.71 1.90 1.34
CA LEU A 59 3.56 0.61 2.01
C LEU A 59 2.83 0.80 3.33
N CYS A 60 1.61 0.30 3.43
CA CYS A 60 0.77 0.42 4.61
C CYS A 60 0.51 -0.97 5.21
N CYS A 61 1.03 -1.25 6.40
CA CYS A 61 0.86 -2.53 7.09
C CYS A 61 0.28 -2.32 8.48
N VAL A 62 -0.92 -2.87 8.70
CA VAL A 62 -1.67 -2.71 9.95
C VAL A 62 -1.66 -4.01 10.73
N GLN A 63 -1.05 -3.98 11.90
CA GLN A 63 -0.94 -5.15 12.78
C GLN A 63 -2.08 -5.24 13.78
N TYR A 64 -2.69 -4.13 14.20
CA TYR A 64 -3.70 -4.02 15.26
C TYR A 64 -3.18 -4.61 16.59
N LYS A 65 -1.99 -4.17 16.98
CA LYS A 65 -1.32 -4.67 18.19
C LYS A 65 -2.20 -4.59 19.42
N ASN A 66 -2.17 -5.68 20.20
CA ASN A 66 -2.94 -5.83 21.44
C ASN A 66 -4.46 -5.82 21.24
N GLN A 67 -4.96 -5.91 20.03
CA GLN A 67 -6.37 -6.08 19.72
C GLN A 67 -6.71 -7.57 19.57
N LYS A 68 -8.00 -7.93 19.75
CA LYS A 68 -8.48 -9.31 19.58
C LYS A 68 -8.31 -9.83 18.15
N PHE A 69 -8.21 -8.93 17.19
CA PHE A 69 -8.06 -9.18 15.76
C PHE A 69 -6.64 -8.86 15.24
N GLU A 70 -5.63 -8.97 16.11
CA GLU A 70 -4.22 -8.73 15.78
C GLU A 70 -3.75 -9.64 14.64
N LEU A 71 -3.11 -9.06 13.62
CA LEU A 71 -2.49 -9.73 12.49
C LEU A 71 -0.96 -9.82 12.68
N LYS A 72 -0.45 -11.01 12.96
CA LYS A 72 0.98 -11.23 13.25
C LYS A 72 1.86 -11.25 12.00
N GLY A 73 1.26 -11.49 10.83
CA GLY A 73 1.95 -11.64 9.54
C GLY A 73 2.38 -10.33 8.91
N THR A 74 1.59 -9.28 9.04
CA THR A 74 1.75 -8.00 8.31
C THR A 74 3.14 -7.36 8.46
N LYS A 75 3.80 -7.56 9.61
CA LYS A 75 5.18 -7.08 9.84
C LYS A 75 6.20 -7.78 8.92
N HIS A 76 6.00 -9.05 8.62
CA HIS A 76 6.87 -9.79 7.71
C HIS A 76 6.58 -9.42 6.27
N ASP A 77 5.31 -9.24 5.95
CA ASP A 77 4.84 -8.81 4.65
C ASP A 77 5.42 -7.46 4.24
N LEU A 78 5.44 -6.50 5.16
CA LEU A 78 6.08 -5.20 4.96
C LEU A 78 7.54 -5.33 4.53
N ASN A 79 8.34 -6.11 5.28
CA ASN A 79 9.76 -6.27 4.99
C ASN A 79 9.97 -6.97 3.65
N ASN A 80 9.21 -8.02 3.38
CA ASN A 80 9.31 -8.79 2.14
C ASN A 80 8.92 -7.94 0.93
N MET A 81 7.82 -7.18 1.01
CA MET A 81 7.37 -6.30 -0.07
C MET A 81 8.37 -5.16 -0.32
N ARG A 82 8.86 -4.51 0.75
CA ARG A 82 9.91 -3.48 0.63
C ARG A 82 11.14 -4.03 -0.07
N ASP A 83 11.61 -5.21 0.36
CA ASP A 83 12.79 -5.85 -0.20
C ASP A 83 12.59 -6.24 -1.67
N LEU A 84 11.39 -6.72 -2.04
CA LEU A 84 11.03 -7.00 -3.42
C LEU A 84 11.11 -5.75 -4.29
N LEU A 85 10.49 -4.65 -3.85
CA LEU A 85 10.50 -3.40 -4.59
C LEU A 85 11.92 -2.85 -4.79
N VAL A 86 12.76 -2.92 -3.77
CA VAL A 86 14.16 -2.46 -3.87
C VAL A 86 14.98 -3.38 -4.78
N LYS A 87 14.94 -4.69 -4.55
CA LYS A 87 15.88 -5.65 -5.19
C LYS A 87 15.47 -5.99 -6.62
N GLN A 88 14.19 -6.23 -6.87
CA GLN A 88 13.71 -6.66 -8.19
C GLN A 88 13.30 -5.48 -9.06
N PHE A 89 12.63 -4.48 -8.47
CA PHE A 89 12.05 -3.37 -9.22
C PHE A 89 12.84 -2.05 -9.06
N ARG A 90 13.93 -2.05 -8.30
CA ARG A 90 14.85 -0.91 -8.14
C ARG A 90 14.18 0.38 -7.65
N PHE A 91 13.19 0.26 -6.78
CA PHE A 91 12.61 1.42 -6.11
C PHE A 91 13.64 2.07 -5.18
N PRO A 92 13.87 3.38 -5.29
CA PRO A 92 14.72 4.09 -4.34
C PRO A 92 14.09 4.06 -2.95
N THR A 93 14.85 3.67 -1.92
CA THR A 93 14.33 3.62 -0.54
C THR A 93 13.81 4.97 -0.06
N ALA A 94 14.42 6.06 -0.52
CA ALA A 94 13.98 7.43 -0.22
C ALA A 94 12.68 7.84 -0.94
N SER A 95 12.17 7.02 -1.87
CA SER A 95 10.89 7.21 -2.56
C SER A 95 9.81 6.28 -2.03
N MET A 96 10.02 5.69 -0.86
CA MET A 96 9.05 4.84 -0.18
C MET A 96 8.55 5.51 1.09
N LEU A 97 7.25 5.68 1.20
CA LEU A 97 6.58 6.06 2.44
C LEU A 97 6.02 4.79 3.09
N ILE A 98 6.38 4.57 4.35
CA ILE A 98 5.97 3.37 5.10
C ILE A 98 5.15 3.79 6.31
N LEU A 99 3.97 3.18 6.42
CA LEU A 99 3.09 3.28 7.58
C LEU A 99 3.02 1.91 8.27
N ALA A 100 3.40 1.84 9.55
CA ALA A 100 3.36 0.61 10.33
C ALA A 100 3.37 0.90 11.84
N GLU A 101 2.85 -0.03 12.65
CA GLU A 101 2.82 0.11 14.12
C GLU A 101 4.16 -0.24 14.77
N LYS A 102 5.27 0.18 14.15
CA LYS A 102 6.64 -0.07 14.61
C LYS A 102 7.53 1.11 14.32
N GLU A 103 8.28 1.57 15.33
CA GLU A 103 9.35 2.54 15.13
C GLU A 103 10.34 2.10 14.03
N PRO A 104 10.83 3.01 13.17
CA PRO A 104 10.62 4.46 13.22
C PRO A 104 9.41 4.95 12.38
N TYR A 105 8.50 4.07 11.96
CA TYR A 105 7.41 4.42 11.05
C TYR A 105 6.26 5.12 11.79
N GLN A 106 5.49 5.89 11.05
CA GLN A 106 4.22 6.43 11.53
C GLN A 106 3.16 5.33 11.58
N ALA A 107 2.29 5.38 12.59
CA ALA A 107 1.17 4.45 12.71
C ALA A 107 0.21 4.62 11.52
N PRO A 108 -0.35 3.53 10.98
CA PRO A 108 -1.31 3.54 9.88
C PRO A 108 -2.71 3.95 10.36
N THR A 109 -2.83 5.15 10.94
CA THR A 109 -4.11 5.76 11.28
C THR A 109 -4.83 6.23 10.02
N ARG A 110 -6.15 6.40 10.07
CA ARG A 110 -6.95 6.92 8.97
C ARG A 110 -6.33 8.20 8.40
N LYS A 111 -6.06 9.18 9.26
CA LYS A 111 -5.44 10.42 8.84
C LYS A 111 -4.08 10.23 8.16
N ASN A 112 -3.22 9.40 8.70
CA ASN A 112 -1.89 9.18 8.13
C ASN A 112 -1.96 8.47 6.78
N ILE A 113 -2.93 7.57 6.57
CA ILE A 113 -3.16 6.90 5.28
C ILE A 113 -3.69 7.92 4.27
N GLU A 114 -4.65 8.75 4.64
CA GLU A 114 -5.18 9.82 3.78
C GLU A 114 -4.08 10.83 3.38
N ASP A 115 -3.25 11.26 4.33
CA ASP A 115 -2.09 12.13 4.06
C ASP A 115 -1.06 11.43 3.14
N ALA A 116 -0.89 10.11 3.28
CA ALA A 116 0.02 9.31 2.45
C ALA A 116 -0.52 9.13 1.02
N PHE A 117 -1.82 9.05 0.80
CA PHE A 117 -2.42 9.08 -0.53
C PHE A 117 -2.13 10.41 -1.22
N GLN A 118 -2.27 11.54 -0.52
CA GLN A 118 -1.91 12.85 -1.06
C GLN A 118 -0.41 12.94 -1.40
N TRP A 119 0.46 12.35 -0.57
CA TRP A 119 1.89 12.27 -0.85
C TRP A 119 2.17 11.41 -2.10
N LEU A 120 1.50 10.27 -2.25
CA LEU A 120 1.68 9.37 -3.40
C LEU A 120 1.32 10.07 -4.72
N MET A 121 0.28 10.88 -4.70
CA MET A 121 -0.27 11.57 -5.89
C MET A 121 0.33 12.95 -6.13
N ARG A 122 1.20 13.45 -5.24
CA ARG A 122 1.76 14.80 -5.37
C ARG A 122 2.62 14.94 -6.62
N ASP A 123 2.31 15.96 -7.44
CA ASP A 123 3.06 16.33 -8.63
C ASP A 123 3.39 15.15 -9.57
N ILE A 124 2.45 14.24 -9.78
CA ILE A 124 2.62 13.12 -10.73
C ILE A 124 2.83 13.63 -12.15
N GLN A 125 3.69 12.93 -12.91
CA GLN A 125 3.98 13.24 -14.32
C GLN A 125 3.97 11.97 -15.16
N SER A 126 3.77 12.14 -16.46
CA SER A 126 3.87 11.03 -17.41
C SER A 126 5.21 10.30 -17.28
N GLY A 127 5.15 8.97 -17.20
CA GLY A 127 6.31 8.11 -16.94
C GLY A 127 6.45 7.67 -15.49
N ASP A 128 5.72 8.29 -14.54
CA ASP A 128 5.78 7.88 -13.13
C ASP A 128 5.16 6.49 -12.92
N SER A 129 5.85 5.68 -12.11
CA SER A 129 5.37 4.38 -11.64
C SER A 129 5.10 4.44 -10.14
N LEU A 130 3.85 4.23 -9.78
CA LEU A 130 3.36 4.32 -8.40
C LEU A 130 3.01 2.93 -7.89
N VAL A 131 3.29 2.67 -6.60
CA VAL A 131 2.87 1.45 -5.93
C VAL A 131 2.10 1.82 -4.66
N PHE A 132 0.92 1.21 -4.50
CA PHE A 132 0.20 1.17 -3.23
C PHE A 132 0.12 -0.27 -2.74
N TYR A 133 0.72 -0.53 -1.59
CA TYR A 133 0.65 -1.81 -0.92
C TYR A 133 -0.07 -1.66 0.42
N PHE A 134 -1.07 -2.50 0.63
CA PHE A 134 -1.81 -2.58 1.89
C PHE A 134 -1.84 -4.03 2.38
N SER A 135 -1.53 -4.24 3.67
CA SER A 135 -1.71 -5.50 4.38
C SER A 135 -2.38 -5.21 5.72
N GLY A 136 -3.61 -5.71 5.89
CA GLY A 136 -4.44 -5.41 7.05
C GLY A 136 -5.83 -6.03 6.93
N HIS A 137 -6.77 -5.60 7.78
CA HIS A 137 -8.18 -5.97 7.65
C HIS A 137 -8.89 -5.14 6.59
N GLY A 138 -9.81 -5.78 5.89
CA GLY A 138 -10.83 -5.16 5.08
C GLY A 138 -12.21 -5.58 5.58
N LEU A 139 -13.16 -4.69 5.52
CA LEU A 139 -14.56 -4.90 5.88
C LEU A 139 -15.47 -4.33 4.78
N ARG A 140 -16.75 -4.65 4.87
CA ARG A 140 -17.77 -4.11 3.98
C ARG A 140 -18.73 -3.25 4.77
N GLN A 141 -19.16 -2.16 4.18
CA GLN A 141 -20.22 -1.31 4.70
C GLN A 141 -21.32 -1.15 3.64
N ARG A 142 -22.54 -0.86 4.06
CA ARG A 142 -23.60 -0.59 3.08
C ARG A 142 -23.27 0.66 2.28
N SER A 143 -23.30 0.54 0.96
CA SER A 143 -23.18 1.69 0.08
C SER A 143 -24.38 2.63 0.29
N VAL A 144 -24.08 3.93 0.43
CA VAL A 144 -25.10 4.97 0.55
C VAL A 144 -25.40 5.65 -0.79
N TYR A 145 -24.58 5.38 -1.81
CA TYR A 145 -24.65 6.02 -3.11
C TYR A 145 -25.37 5.16 -4.16
N GLY A 146 -25.58 3.86 -3.90
CA GLY A 146 -26.21 2.93 -4.83
C GLY A 146 -25.38 2.67 -6.08
N ASP A 147 -24.07 2.82 -5.96
CA ASP A 147 -23.08 2.65 -7.02
C ASP A 147 -22.49 1.23 -7.06
N GLU A 148 -22.77 0.41 -6.03
CA GLU A 148 -22.30 -0.95 -5.94
C GLU A 148 -23.32 -1.97 -6.44
N ILE A 149 -22.85 -3.00 -7.19
CA ILE A 149 -23.69 -4.07 -7.76
C ILE A 149 -24.38 -4.87 -6.66
N ASP A 150 -23.70 -5.11 -5.55
CA ASP A 150 -24.21 -5.88 -4.41
C ASP A 150 -24.68 -5.00 -3.24
N GLY A 151 -24.57 -3.67 -3.36
CA GLY A 151 -25.02 -2.68 -2.39
C GLY A 151 -24.04 -2.47 -1.21
N PHE A 152 -22.77 -2.86 -1.35
CA PHE A 152 -21.78 -2.70 -0.31
C PHE A 152 -20.49 -2.08 -0.85
N ASP A 153 -19.97 -1.06 -0.15
CA ASP A 153 -18.61 -0.53 -0.36
C ASP A 153 -17.60 -1.45 0.33
N GLU A 154 -16.51 -1.78 -0.33
CA GLU A 154 -15.33 -2.38 0.27
C GLU A 154 -14.53 -1.31 1.03
N THR A 155 -13.86 -1.75 2.09
CA THR A 155 -13.09 -0.81 2.92
C THR A 155 -11.77 -1.40 3.37
N ILE A 156 -10.77 -0.53 3.57
CA ILE A 156 -9.59 -0.86 4.35
C ILE A 156 -9.73 -0.32 5.78
N CYS A 157 -9.20 -1.07 6.75
CA CYS A 157 -9.30 -0.73 8.17
C CYS A 157 -7.97 -0.12 8.66
N PRO A 158 -7.90 1.22 8.89
CA PRO A 158 -6.78 1.81 9.62
C PRO A 158 -6.65 1.26 11.03
N VAL A 159 -5.52 1.48 11.71
CA VAL A 159 -5.31 0.99 13.09
C VAL A 159 -6.34 1.56 14.09
N ASP A 160 -6.90 2.70 13.77
CA ASP A 160 -7.88 3.46 14.57
C ASP A 160 -9.31 3.42 13.99
N PHE A 161 -9.62 2.41 13.15
CA PHE A 161 -10.90 2.33 12.43
C PHE A 161 -12.13 2.27 13.36
N GLU A 162 -12.00 1.72 14.55
CA GLU A 162 -13.11 1.65 15.52
C GLU A 162 -13.55 3.06 16.01
N THR A 163 -12.64 4.05 15.98
CA THR A 163 -12.90 5.42 16.45
C THR A 163 -13.00 6.44 15.33
N ASN A 164 -12.19 6.27 14.27
CA ASN A 164 -12.08 7.22 13.18
C ASN A 164 -12.69 6.70 11.87
N GLY A 165 -13.24 5.48 11.88
CA GLY A 165 -13.90 4.86 10.74
C GLY A 165 -12.93 4.24 9.72
N MET A 166 -13.49 3.46 8.84
CA MET A 166 -12.81 2.79 7.72
C MET A 166 -12.62 3.75 6.54
N ILE A 167 -11.76 3.39 5.60
CA ILE A 167 -11.55 4.11 4.33
C ILE A 167 -12.22 3.29 3.23
N SER A 168 -13.21 3.86 2.56
CA SER A 168 -13.97 3.18 1.49
C SER A 168 -13.20 3.17 0.16
N ASP A 169 -13.54 2.21 -0.68
CA ASP A 169 -13.12 2.10 -2.08
C ASP A 169 -13.40 3.35 -2.88
N ASN A 170 -14.59 3.94 -2.74
CA ASN A 170 -14.96 5.23 -3.33
C ASN A 170 -13.95 6.35 -2.97
N TYR A 171 -13.53 6.43 -1.70
CA TYR A 171 -12.53 7.40 -1.28
C TYR A 171 -11.16 7.08 -1.88
N ILE A 172 -10.77 5.81 -1.91
CA ILE A 172 -9.51 5.36 -2.48
C ILE A 172 -9.48 5.66 -3.98
N ASN A 173 -10.54 5.30 -4.72
CA ASN A 173 -10.67 5.58 -6.14
C ASN A 173 -10.54 7.08 -6.42
N LYS A 174 -11.35 7.90 -5.76
CA LYS A 174 -11.33 9.35 -5.93
C LYS A 174 -9.98 10.00 -5.64
N THR A 175 -9.20 9.40 -4.71
CA THR A 175 -7.96 10.02 -4.22
C THR A 175 -6.72 9.56 -4.98
N ILE A 176 -6.64 8.27 -5.39
CA ILE A 176 -5.41 7.73 -6.02
C ILE A 176 -5.63 7.06 -7.38
N VAL A 177 -6.88 6.84 -7.81
CA VAL A 177 -7.19 6.28 -9.14
C VAL A 177 -7.62 7.39 -10.09
N ASN A 178 -8.69 8.08 -9.78
CA ASN A 178 -9.24 9.11 -10.65
C ASN A 178 -8.22 10.22 -11.05
N PRO A 179 -7.31 10.68 -10.16
CA PRO A 179 -6.34 11.71 -10.52
C PRO A 179 -5.17 11.23 -11.40
N LEU A 180 -5.07 9.93 -11.73
CA LEU A 180 -3.98 9.41 -12.55
C LEU A 180 -4.03 9.98 -13.96
N ILE A 181 -3.02 10.76 -14.32
CA ILE A 181 -2.90 11.37 -15.66
C ILE A 181 -2.22 10.44 -16.66
N GLN A 182 -2.38 10.75 -17.93
CA GLN A 182 -1.79 9.96 -19.02
C GLN A 182 -0.30 9.66 -18.82
N GLY A 183 0.06 8.38 -18.98
CA GLY A 183 1.43 7.89 -18.84
C GLY A 183 1.86 7.56 -17.41
N VAL A 184 1.02 7.83 -16.40
CA VAL A 184 1.24 7.37 -15.03
C VAL A 184 0.61 5.99 -14.84
N THR A 185 1.32 5.08 -14.18
CA THR A 185 0.77 3.76 -13.81
C THR A 185 0.81 3.56 -12.31
N LEU A 186 -0.32 3.25 -11.72
CA LEU A 186 -0.46 2.80 -10.33
C LEU A 186 -0.62 1.28 -10.28
N HIS A 187 0.25 0.61 -9.54
CA HIS A 187 0.06 -0.79 -9.18
C HIS A 187 -0.34 -0.89 -7.71
N ALA A 188 -1.50 -1.45 -7.45
CA ALA A 188 -1.94 -1.78 -6.09
C ALA A 188 -1.77 -3.27 -5.82
N ILE A 189 -1.28 -3.61 -4.62
CA ILE A 189 -1.17 -4.97 -4.11
C ILE A 189 -1.85 -4.98 -2.75
N ILE A 190 -3.03 -5.61 -2.66
CA ILE A 190 -3.90 -5.50 -1.49
C ILE A 190 -4.10 -6.87 -0.85
N ASP A 191 -3.55 -7.05 0.34
CA ASP A 191 -3.69 -8.26 1.16
C ASP A 191 -4.64 -7.99 2.33
N SER A 192 -5.94 -8.00 2.03
CA SER A 192 -7.01 -7.83 3.01
C SER A 192 -8.24 -8.64 2.63
N CYS A 193 -9.13 -8.91 3.61
CA CYS A 193 -10.45 -9.48 3.34
C CYS A 193 -11.29 -8.49 2.53
N HIS A 194 -12.23 -8.99 1.74
CA HIS A 194 -13.13 -8.13 0.97
C HIS A 194 -12.38 -7.04 0.19
N SER A 195 -11.36 -7.45 -0.57
CA SER A 195 -10.51 -6.51 -1.32
C SER A 195 -10.66 -6.65 -2.83
N GLY A 196 -11.64 -7.39 -3.28
CA GLY A 196 -11.81 -7.67 -4.71
C GLY A 196 -11.93 -6.41 -5.53
N THR A 197 -12.73 -5.46 -5.07
CA THR A 197 -12.99 -4.18 -5.73
C THR A 197 -12.51 -2.96 -4.95
N VAL A 198 -11.61 -3.13 -3.96
CA VAL A 198 -11.17 -2.06 -3.05
C VAL A 198 -10.57 -0.80 -3.72
N LEU A 199 -10.19 -0.84 -4.98
CA LEU A 199 -9.85 0.33 -5.80
C LEU A 199 -11.00 0.77 -6.70
N ASP A 200 -12.12 0.03 -6.69
CA ASP A 200 -13.31 0.31 -7.45
C ASP A 200 -13.01 0.48 -8.95
N LEU A 201 -12.26 -0.50 -9.50
CA LEU A 201 -11.82 -0.49 -10.90
C LEU A 201 -12.86 -1.13 -11.83
N PRO A 202 -13.06 -0.56 -13.03
CA PRO A 202 -14.16 -0.94 -13.92
C PRO A 202 -14.03 -2.34 -14.58
N TYR A 203 -12.85 -2.98 -14.52
CA TYR A 203 -12.63 -4.27 -15.16
C TYR A 203 -11.98 -5.26 -14.22
N VAL A 204 -12.50 -6.50 -14.19
CA VAL A 204 -11.96 -7.64 -13.44
C VAL A 204 -11.59 -8.77 -14.41
N TYR A 205 -10.36 -9.27 -14.31
CA TYR A 205 -9.89 -10.33 -15.19
C TYR A 205 -10.35 -11.70 -14.74
N ASN A 206 -11.12 -12.36 -15.57
CA ASN A 206 -11.58 -13.71 -15.33
C ASN A 206 -10.54 -14.73 -15.80
N ILE A 207 -9.84 -15.33 -14.87
CA ILE A 207 -8.77 -16.29 -15.16
C ILE A 207 -9.25 -17.56 -15.85
N ASN A 208 -10.54 -17.94 -15.71
CA ASN A 208 -11.11 -19.15 -16.29
C ASN A 208 -11.46 -18.94 -17.76
N THR A 209 -11.97 -17.78 -18.12
CA THR A 209 -12.37 -17.44 -19.50
C THR A 209 -11.25 -16.74 -20.28
N GLY A 210 -10.27 -16.17 -19.56
CA GLY A 210 -9.20 -15.36 -20.17
C GLY A 210 -9.69 -14.00 -20.68
N LYS A 211 -10.78 -13.48 -20.16
CA LYS A 211 -11.41 -12.23 -20.57
C LYS A 211 -11.57 -11.27 -19.40
N TRP A 212 -11.75 -10.01 -19.70
CA TRP A 212 -12.14 -9.00 -18.74
C TRP A 212 -13.67 -9.01 -18.60
N ASP A 213 -14.14 -9.05 -17.37
CA ASP A 213 -15.55 -8.88 -17.02
C ASP A 213 -15.76 -7.40 -16.65
N ASP A 214 -16.90 -6.85 -17.07
CA ASP A 214 -17.29 -5.47 -16.78
C ASP A 214 -17.78 -5.36 -15.33
N ASN A 215 -17.13 -4.52 -14.55
CA ASN A 215 -17.44 -4.25 -13.14
C ASN A 215 -17.82 -2.77 -12.92
N ARG A 216 -18.25 -2.07 -13.97
CA ARG A 216 -18.65 -0.67 -13.87
C ARG A 216 -19.89 -0.49 -13.01
N SER A 217 -19.89 0.61 -12.26
CA SER A 217 -20.99 1.00 -11.40
C SER A 217 -22.35 0.99 -12.10
N PRO A 218 -23.39 0.36 -11.51
CA PRO A 218 -24.76 0.39 -12.06
C PRO A 218 -25.35 1.81 -12.08
N SER A 219 -24.87 2.71 -11.22
CA SER A 219 -25.30 4.12 -11.18
C SER A 219 -24.84 4.94 -12.40
N GLY A 220 -23.86 4.42 -13.16
CA GLY A 220 -23.22 5.15 -14.25
C GLY A 220 -22.18 6.18 -13.78
N GLU A 221 -21.85 6.21 -12.47
CA GLU A 221 -20.73 7.02 -11.98
C GLU A 221 -19.42 6.50 -12.56
N SER A 222 -18.61 7.40 -13.12
CA SER A 222 -17.33 7.02 -13.69
C SER A 222 -16.32 6.82 -12.57
N LYS A 223 -15.72 5.64 -12.54
CA LYS A 223 -14.61 5.25 -11.66
C LYS A 223 -13.27 5.24 -12.42
N ASP A 224 -13.23 5.92 -13.57
CA ASP A 224 -12.09 5.94 -14.48
C ASP A 224 -10.95 6.82 -13.96
N THR A 225 -9.77 6.64 -14.58
CA THR A 225 -8.61 7.52 -14.40
C THR A 225 -8.72 8.78 -15.26
N SER A 226 -7.88 9.78 -15.01
CA SER A 226 -7.71 10.95 -15.90
C SER A 226 -6.72 10.66 -17.06
N GLY A 227 -6.76 9.43 -17.59
CA GLY A 227 -5.93 8.98 -18.72
C GLY A 227 -4.68 8.18 -18.32
N GLY A 228 -4.44 8.00 -17.03
CA GLY A 228 -3.43 7.06 -16.51
C GLY A 228 -3.97 5.64 -16.39
N LYS A 229 -3.19 4.75 -15.78
CA LYS A 229 -3.55 3.34 -15.63
C LYS A 229 -3.45 2.90 -14.18
N ALA A 230 -4.51 2.27 -13.67
CA ALA A 230 -4.52 1.61 -12.38
C ALA A 230 -4.68 0.10 -12.57
N ILE A 231 -3.86 -0.69 -11.86
CA ILE A 231 -3.90 -2.16 -11.88
C ILE A 231 -3.81 -2.65 -10.45
N CYS A 232 -4.71 -3.55 -10.04
CA CYS A 232 -4.74 -4.10 -8.69
C CYS A 232 -4.64 -5.62 -8.70
N PHE A 233 -3.74 -6.15 -7.88
CA PHE A 233 -3.79 -7.52 -7.40
C PHE A 233 -4.36 -7.53 -5.99
N SER A 234 -5.47 -8.23 -5.77
CA SER A 234 -6.15 -8.32 -4.49
C SER A 234 -6.23 -9.75 -3.95
N ALA A 235 -6.44 -9.88 -2.63
CA ALA A 235 -6.32 -11.15 -1.93
C ALA A 235 -7.49 -12.10 -2.17
N CYS A 236 -8.70 -11.58 -2.26
CA CYS A 236 -9.92 -12.38 -2.39
C CYS A 236 -11.06 -11.56 -2.98
N GLU A 237 -12.03 -12.26 -3.53
CA GLU A 237 -13.29 -11.69 -3.97
C GLU A 237 -14.10 -11.12 -2.78
N ASP A 238 -15.10 -10.31 -3.04
CA ASP A 238 -15.86 -9.52 -2.06
C ASP A 238 -16.52 -10.36 -0.96
N TYR A 239 -16.81 -11.63 -1.19
CA TYR A 239 -17.44 -12.55 -0.23
C TYR A 239 -16.45 -13.48 0.50
N GLN A 240 -15.14 -13.32 0.30
CA GLN A 240 -14.11 -14.18 0.87
C GLN A 240 -13.30 -13.50 1.98
N LEU A 241 -12.70 -14.31 2.87
CA LEU A 241 -11.83 -13.83 3.95
C LEU A 241 -10.36 -14.07 3.61
N ALA A 242 -9.53 -13.04 3.71
CA ALA A 242 -8.09 -13.16 3.55
C ALA A 242 -7.46 -14.00 4.68
N ALA A 243 -6.44 -14.81 4.36
CA ALA A 243 -5.80 -15.71 5.32
C ALA A 243 -4.43 -15.19 5.78
N ASP A 244 -4.28 -15.03 7.10
CA ASP A 244 -2.97 -14.86 7.74
C ASP A 244 -2.47 -16.24 8.18
N THR A 245 -1.41 -16.76 7.54
CA THR A 245 -0.98 -18.15 7.70
C THR A 245 0.53 -18.33 7.64
N SER A 246 1.03 -19.32 8.38
CA SER A 246 2.42 -19.75 8.29
C SER A 246 2.70 -20.74 7.12
N ALA A 247 1.64 -21.22 6.44
CA ALA A 247 1.77 -22.25 5.40
C ALA A 247 2.60 -21.81 4.18
N PHE A 248 2.71 -20.50 3.95
CA PHE A 248 3.48 -19.92 2.84
C PHE A 248 4.86 -19.42 3.24
N SER A 249 5.20 -19.48 4.52
CA SER A 249 6.49 -18.98 5.01
C SER A 249 7.62 -20.01 4.88
N MET A 250 8.77 -19.60 4.35
CA MET A 250 9.98 -20.42 4.37
C MET A 250 10.52 -20.66 5.79
N ASN A 251 10.16 -19.81 6.78
CA ASN A 251 10.73 -19.80 8.13
C ASN A 251 9.68 -19.96 9.24
N ASN A 252 8.54 -20.60 8.97
CA ASN A 252 7.41 -20.73 9.92
C ASN A 252 6.89 -19.40 10.52
N LYS A 253 7.11 -18.29 9.84
CA LYS A 253 6.56 -16.99 10.23
C LYS A 253 5.20 -16.78 9.58
N MET A 254 4.27 -16.21 10.31
CA MET A 254 2.97 -15.84 9.73
C MET A 254 3.17 -14.75 8.67
N THR A 255 2.47 -14.87 7.56
CA THR A 255 2.48 -13.92 6.43
C THR A 255 1.10 -13.93 5.79
N GLY A 256 0.72 -12.84 5.15
CA GLY A 256 -0.45 -12.82 4.29
C GLY A 256 -0.28 -13.76 3.10
N ALA A 257 -1.30 -14.53 2.81
CA ALA A 257 -1.22 -15.56 1.78
C ALA A 257 -1.06 -14.95 0.38
N MET A 258 -1.76 -13.85 0.13
CA MET A 258 -1.66 -13.09 -1.11
C MET A 258 -0.25 -12.51 -1.30
N THR A 259 0.25 -11.76 -0.31
CA THR A 259 1.60 -11.16 -0.35
C THR A 259 2.67 -12.21 -0.62
N SER A 260 2.63 -13.33 0.11
CA SER A 260 3.62 -14.40 -0.04
C SER A 260 3.59 -15.04 -1.43
N THR A 261 2.41 -15.28 -1.99
CA THR A 261 2.28 -15.92 -3.31
C THR A 261 2.64 -14.97 -4.43
N PHE A 262 2.33 -13.67 -4.31
CA PHE A 262 2.74 -12.63 -5.23
C PHE A 262 4.28 -12.51 -5.28
N ILE A 263 4.92 -12.38 -4.12
CA ILE A 263 6.39 -12.28 -4.03
C ILE A 263 7.06 -13.50 -4.64
N ARG A 264 6.57 -14.72 -4.33
CA ARG A 264 7.10 -15.96 -4.91
C ARG A 264 6.95 -16.00 -6.44
N ALA A 265 5.84 -15.53 -6.97
CA ALA A 265 5.64 -15.47 -8.43
C ALA A 265 6.73 -14.62 -9.10
N VAL A 266 7.02 -13.45 -8.53
CA VAL A 266 8.05 -12.55 -9.04
C VAL A 266 9.44 -13.16 -8.90
N GLU A 267 9.79 -13.68 -7.72
CA GLU A 267 11.11 -14.29 -7.46
C GLU A 267 11.39 -15.52 -8.33
N GLN A 268 10.39 -16.39 -8.51
CA GLN A 268 10.56 -17.58 -9.36
C GLN A 268 10.75 -17.23 -10.82
N ALA A 269 10.01 -16.22 -11.35
CA ALA A 269 10.22 -15.76 -12.71
C ALA A 269 11.63 -15.20 -12.89
N ALA A 270 12.14 -14.44 -11.92
CA ALA A 270 13.48 -13.90 -11.94
C ALA A 270 14.56 -15.02 -11.91
N VAL A 271 14.41 -16.02 -11.03
CA VAL A 271 15.33 -17.17 -10.93
C VAL A 271 15.33 -17.98 -12.23
N ASN A 272 14.16 -18.23 -12.80
CA ASN A 272 14.00 -19.02 -14.02
C ASN A 272 14.29 -18.22 -15.29
N LYS A 273 14.62 -16.94 -15.20
CA LYS A 273 14.79 -16.00 -16.34
C LYS A 273 13.59 -16.02 -17.29
N GLN A 274 12.40 -16.18 -16.73
CA GLN A 274 11.15 -16.16 -17.48
C GLN A 274 10.61 -14.76 -17.54
N LYS A 275 9.92 -14.43 -18.67
CA LYS A 275 9.17 -13.19 -18.79
C LYS A 275 8.08 -13.19 -17.71
N LEU A 276 8.12 -12.21 -16.82
CA LEU A 276 7.09 -12.00 -15.80
C LEU A 276 5.91 -11.26 -16.44
N THR A 277 4.73 -11.87 -16.46
CA THR A 277 3.51 -11.25 -17.01
C THR A 277 2.43 -11.14 -15.95
N TYR A 278 1.45 -10.25 -16.14
CA TYR A 278 0.31 -10.12 -15.21
C TYR A 278 -0.44 -11.44 -15.06
N GLN A 279 -0.74 -12.10 -16.17
CA GLN A 279 -1.40 -13.41 -16.16
C GLN A 279 -0.53 -14.48 -15.49
N GLY A 280 0.78 -14.45 -15.73
CA GLY A 280 1.75 -15.37 -15.12
C GLY A 280 1.76 -15.27 -13.61
N ILE A 281 1.77 -14.05 -13.06
CA ILE A 281 1.66 -13.79 -11.61
C ILE A 281 0.35 -14.35 -11.09
N LEU A 282 -0.79 -13.97 -11.68
CA LEU A 282 -2.12 -14.38 -11.23
C LEU A 282 -2.27 -15.92 -11.23
N LYS A 283 -1.85 -16.58 -12.33
CA LYS A 283 -1.86 -18.06 -12.42
C LYS A 283 -1.00 -18.74 -11.36
N HIS A 284 0.17 -18.13 -11.07
CA HIS A 284 1.06 -18.65 -10.00
C HIS A 284 0.40 -18.54 -8.63
N MET A 285 -0.20 -17.40 -8.33
CA MET A 285 -0.89 -17.15 -7.06
C MET A 285 -2.02 -18.15 -6.87
N HIS A 286 -2.90 -18.32 -7.85
CA HIS A 286 -3.99 -19.30 -7.82
C HIS A 286 -3.50 -20.75 -7.59
N ARG A 287 -2.43 -21.18 -8.28
CA ARG A 287 -1.88 -22.52 -8.11
C ARG A 287 -1.33 -22.72 -6.70
N SER A 288 -0.61 -21.73 -6.18
CA SER A 288 0.01 -21.80 -4.86
C SER A 288 -1.04 -21.88 -3.75
N LEU A 289 -2.10 -21.08 -3.83
CA LEU A 289 -3.19 -21.09 -2.86
C LEU A 289 -3.94 -22.44 -2.88
N LYS A 290 -4.30 -22.95 -4.06
CA LYS A 290 -4.94 -24.27 -4.21
C LYS A 290 -4.09 -25.44 -3.72
N GLN A 291 -2.74 -25.35 -3.79
CA GLN A 291 -1.85 -26.39 -3.25
C GLN A 291 -1.89 -26.43 -1.72
N VAL A 292 -1.92 -25.27 -1.06
CA VAL A 292 -1.97 -25.21 0.41
C VAL A 292 -3.29 -25.75 0.95
N GLU A 293 -4.39 -25.48 0.29
CA GLU A 293 -5.69 -26.05 0.65
C GLU A 293 -5.66 -27.58 0.65
N LYS A 294 -5.08 -28.19 -0.38
CA LYS A 294 -4.95 -29.66 -0.47
C LYS A 294 -4.10 -30.24 0.66
N VAL A 295 -2.96 -29.62 0.98
CA VAL A 295 -2.06 -30.07 2.05
C VAL A 295 -2.68 -29.86 3.44
N GLY A 296 -3.35 -28.74 3.66
CA GLY A 296 -4.08 -28.45 4.90
C GLY A 296 -5.18 -29.47 5.20
N CYS A 297 -5.92 -29.90 4.18
CA CYS A 297 -6.94 -30.94 4.32
C CYS A 297 -6.36 -32.32 4.71
N PHE A 298 -5.13 -32.63 4.34
CA PHE A 298 -4.50 -33.91 4.68
C PHE A 298 -3.91 -33.97 6.09
N ARG A 299 -3.46 -32.83 6.65
CA ARG A 299 -2.85 -32.76 8.00
C ARG A 299 -3.86 -32.62 9.14
N ALA A 300 -5.04 -32.13 8.87
CA ALA A 300 -6.09 -31.96 9.86
C ALA A 300 -6.99 -33.19 9.92
N GLY A 301 -6.62 -34.20 10.72
CA GLY A 301 -7.54 -35.23 11.20
C GLY A 301 -8.72 -34.67 12.05
N LEU A 302 -8.91 -33.37 12.04
CA LEU A 302 -9.98 -32.60 12.71
C LEU A 302 -11.05 -32.17 11.68
N LYS A 303 -11.70 -33.21 11.11
CA LYS A 303 -12.77 -33.08 10.12
C LYS A 303 -14.08 -32.44 10.59
N ARG A 304 -14.18 -31.76 11.73
CA ARG A 304 -15.52 -31.46 12.30
C ARG A 304 -15.81 -30.04 12.77
N VAL A 305 -14.90 -29.07 12.75
CA VAL A 305 -15.21 -27.76 13.36
C VAL A 305 -15.17 -26.57 12.40
N PHE A 306 -14.52 -26.67 11.25
CA PHE A 306 -14.47 -25.55 10.30
C PHE A 306 -14.90 -25.98 8.88
N HIS A 307 -16.22 -25.98 8.65
CA HIS A 307 -16.81 -26.02 7.31
C HIS A 307 -16.74 -24.67 6.56
N ARG A 308 -15.80 -23.80 6.90
CA ARG A 308 -15.49 -22.64 6.05
C ARG A 308 -14.29 -22.98 5.19
N LYS A 309 -14.51 -23.25 3.91
CA LYS A 309 -13.47 -23.19 2.90
C LYS A 309 -12.79 -21.82 3.04
N ILE A 310 -11.53 -21.81 3.38
CA ILE A 310 -10.68 -20.62 3.27
C ILE A 310 -10.30 -20.58 1.77
N LEU A 311 -11.24 -20.16 0.94
CA LEU A 311 -10.99 -19.92 -0.48
C LEU A 311 -10.51 -18.47 -0.58
N GLN A 312 -9.22 -18.28 -0.84
CA GLN A 312 -8.69 -17.04 -1.37
C GLN A 312 -8.49 -17.25 -2.86
N ASP A 313 -9.28 -16.56 -3.67
CA ASP A 313 -9.07 -16.50 -5.11
C ASP A 313 -8.51 -15.11 -5.45
N PRO A 314 -7.19 -15.00 -5.73
CA PRO A 314 -6.60 -13.72 -6.05
C PRO A 314 -7.20 -13.18 -7.34
N LEU A 315 -7.49 -11.88 -7.33
CA LEU A 315 -8.04 -11.16 -8.47
C LEU A 315 -7.02 -10.23 -9.10
N LEU A 316 -7.23 -9.94 -10.37
CA LEU A 316 -6.59 -8.87 -11.10
C LEU A 316 -7.68 -7.95 -11.63
N SER A 317 -7.68 -6.69 -11.19
CA SER A 317 -8.55 -5.64 -11.71
C SER A 317 -7.76 -4.51 -12.36
N SER A 318 -8.41 -3.76 -13.24
CA SER A 318 -7.76 -2.69 -14.00
C SER A 318 -8.72 -1.57 -14.37
N SER A 319 -8.20 -0.36 -14.54
CA SER A 319 -8.95 0.79 -15.08
C SER A 319 -9.25 0.67 -16.58
N GLU A 320 -8.58 -0.22 -17.29
CA GLU A 320 -8.79 -0.47 -18.71
C GLU A 320 -8.50 -1.94 -19.06
N GLU A 321 -9.12 -2.48 -20.08
CA GLU A 321 -8.75 -3.78 -20.61
C GLU A 321 -7.35 -3.73 -21.25
N PHE A 322 -6.53 -4.76 -21.00
CA PHE A 322 -5.23 -4.88 -21.62
C PHE A 322 -4.84 -6.35 -21.81
N ASP A 323 -3.83 -6.60 -22.67
CA ASP A 323 -3.26 -7.94 -22.84
C ASP A 323 -2.48 -8.36 -21.58
N THR A 324 -3.03 -9.29 -20.80
CA THR A 324 -2.44 -9.78 -19.55
C THR A 324 -1.15 -10.59 -19.73
N ASP A 325 -0.80 -10.99 -20.96
CA ASP A 325 0.50 -11.56 -21.30
C ASP A 325 1.59 -10.49 -21.53
N THR A 326 1.21 -9.20 -21.39
CA THR A 326 2.17 -8.09 -21.34
C THR A 326 3.11 -8.26 -20.14
N GLU A 327 4.37 -7.85 -20.31
CA GLU A 327 5.38 -7.90 -19.26
C GLU A 327 4.99 -7.01 -18.06
N PHE A 328 5.02 -7.60 -16.86
CA PHE A 328 4.78 -6.88 -15.62
C PHE A 328 5.98 -5.98 -15.30
N LYS A 329 5.75 -4.68 -15.28
CA LYS A 329 6.75 -3.63 -15.00
C LYS A 329 6.17 -2.62 -14.02
N ILE A 330 6.87 -2.41 -12.91
CA ILE A 330 6.54 -1.39 -11.91
C ILE A 330 7.75 -0.54 -11.56
#